data_2e2d832c344db308141dbda2f23ea6ef
#
_entry.id   2e2d832c344db308141dbda2f23ea6ef
#
_cell.length_a   1.000
_cell.length_b   1.000
_cell.length_c   1.000
_cell.angle_alpha   90.00
_cell.angle_beta   90.00
_cell.angle_gamma   90.00
#
_symmetry.space_group_name_H-M   'P 1'
#
loop_
_entity.id
_entity.type
_entity.pdbx_description
1 polymer ?
#
loop_
_entity_poly.entity_id
_entity_poly.type
_entity_poly.pdbx_seq_one_letter_code
_entity_poly.pdbx_strand_id
1 'polypeptide(L)' 'MKEVLKTIISNLVDNEEAVEINQIDSEKSITFEVKVTEADMGKVIGKQGRLAKSIRTVMKAVAAREHKKVSVEFIG' A
#
# COMPACT_ATOMS: atom_id res chain seq x y z
N MET A 1 10.30 3.52 3.67
CA MET A 1 8.93 3.04 3.91
C MET A 1 8.11 2.86 2.62
N LYS A 2 8.08 3.84 1.76
CA LYS A 2 7.40 3.74 0.46
C LYS A 2 7.92 2.58 -0.38
N GLU A 3 9.20 2.33 -0.34
CA GLU A 3 9.86 1.28 -1.12
C GLU A 3 9.40 -0.12 -0.72
N VAL A 4 9.15 -0.34 0.57
CA VAL A 4 8.60 -1.61 1.06
C VAL A 4 7.23 -1.84 0.44
N LEU A 5 6.38 -0.83 0.50
CA LEU A 5 5.03 -0.91 -0.08
C LEU A 5 5.08 -1.14 -1.58
N LYS A 6 5.94 -0.41 -2.28
CA LYS A 6 6.09 -0.56 -3.73
C LYS A 6 6.53 -1.98 -4.11
N THR A 7 7.47 -2.54 -3.36
CA THR A 7 7.94 -3.91 -3.60
C THR A 7 6.81 -4.91 -3.43
N ILE A 8 6.03 -4.77 -2.36
CA ILE A 8 4.89 -5.67 -2.12
C ILE A 8 3.89 -5.59 -3.28
N ILE A 9 3.49 -4.38 -3.64
CA ILE A 9 2.49 -4.18 -4.69
C ILE A 9 3.00 -4.68 -6.04
N SER A 10 4.25 -4.38 -6.39
CA SER A 10 4.82 -4.78 -7.67
C SER A 10 4.87 -6.29 -7.85
N ASN A 11 5.01 -7.04 -6.76
CA ASN A 11 5.01 -8.50 -6.81
C ASN A 11 3.61 -9.11 -6.93
N LEU A 12 2.58 -8.33 -6.73
CA LEU A 12 1.18 -8.81 -6.76
C LEU A 12 0.48 -8.51 -8.08
N VAL A 13 0.88 -7.46 -8.78
CA VAL A 13 0.19 -6.97 -9.97
C VAL A 13 0.84 -7.48 -11.24
N ASP A 14 0.05 -7.52 -12.33
CA ASP A 14 0.56 -7.87 -13.65
C ASP A 14 1.11 -6.64 -14.36
N ASN A 15 0.50 -5.49 -14.16
CA ASN A 15 0.91 -4.25 -14.82
C ASN A 15 1.65 -3.34 -13.84
N GLU A 16 2.91 -3.69 -13.60
CA GLU A 16 3.76 -2.96 -12.67
C GLU A 16 3.99 -1.51 -13.08
N GLU A 17 4.02 -1.24 -14.39
CA GLU A 17 4.24 0.11 -14.89
C GLU A 17 3.11 1.08 -14.55
N ALA A 18 1.92 0.56 -14.31
CA ALA A 18 0.76 1.39 -13.97
C ALA A 18 0.65 1.66 -12.46
N VAL A 19 1.52 1.06 -11.66
CA VAL A 19 1.49 1.27 -10.21
C VAL A 19 1.96 2.67 -9.85
N GLU A 20 1.11 3.42 -9.14
CA GLU A 20 1.47 4.73 -8.62
C GLU A 20 1.23 4.73 -7.13
N ILE A 21 2.20 5.23 -6.39
CA ILE A 21 2.09 5.35 -4.94
C ILE A 21 2.40 6.78 -4.57
N ASN A 22 1.39 7.47 -4.04
CA ASN A 22 1.55 8.82 -3.52
C ASN A 22 1.72 8.76 -2.02
N GLN A 23 2.66 9.51 -1.51
CA GLN A 23 2.92 9.59 -0.08
C GLN A 23 2.55 10.98 0.41
N ILE A 24 1.67 11.03 1.40
CA ILE A 24 1.26 12.27 2.02
C ILE A 24 1.74 12.24 3.46
N ASP A 25 2.68 13.09 3.78
CA ASP A 25 3.27 13.16 5.11
C ASP A 25 2.60 14.24 5.94
N SER A 26 2.40 13.93 7.20
CA SER A 26 2.10 14.94 8.21
C SER A 26 3.05 14.72 9.38
N GLU A 27 2.95 15.54 10.41
CA GLU A 27 3.91 15.48 11.52
C GLU A 27 4.00 14.11 12.17
N LYS A 28 2.87 13.44 12.35
CA LYS A 28 2.82 12.15 13.07
C LYS A 28 2.25 11.01 12.24
N SER A 29 1.92 11.25 10.98
CA SER A 29 1.29 10.23 10.17
C SER A 29 1.76 10.27 8.71
N ILE A 30 1.60 9.14 8.06
CA ILE A 30 1.90 8.99 6.63
C ILE A 30 0.70 8.29 5.99
N THR A 31 0.23 8.84 4.89
CA THR A 31 -0.83 8.19 4.10
C THR A 31 -0.23 7.80 2.75
N PHE A 32 -0.39 6.55 2.39
CA PHE A 32 -0.03 6.06 1.07
C PHE A 32 -1.29 5.84 0.26
N GLU A 33 -1.34 6.43 -0.92
CA GLU A 33 -2.40 6.20 -1.88
C GLU A 33 -1.84 5.32 -2.98
N VAL A 34 -2.34 4.09 -3.08
CA VAL A 34 -1.87 3.11 -4.05
C VAL A 34 -2.85 3.04 -5.20
N LYS A 35 -2.36 3.32 -6.39
CA LYS A 35 -3.16 3.26 -7.60
C LYS A 35 -2.62 2.16 -8.51
N VAL A 36 -3.50 1.27 -8.92
CA VAL A 36 -3.18 0.17 -9.84
C VAL A 36 -4.26 0.13 -10.91
N THR A 37 -4.07 -0.68 -11.95
CA THR A 37 -5.12 -0.85 -12.95
C THR A 37 -6.33 -1.51 -12.31
N GLU A 38 -7.49 -1.28 -12.89
CA GLU A 38 -8.74 -1.90 -12.41
C GLU A 38 -8.62 -3.43 -12.40
N ALA A 39 -7.98 -3.99 -13.43
CA ALA A 39 -7.75 -5.42 -13.52
C ALA A 39 -6.89 -5.97 -12.38
N ASP A 40 -5.96 -5.16 -11.88
CA ASP A 40 -5.06 -5.58 -10.80
C ASP A 40 -5.60 -5.28 -9.41
N MET A 41 -6.65 -4.49 -9.30
CA MET A 41 -7.19 -4.10 -8.00
C MET A 41 -7.57 -5.32 -7.14
N GLY A 42 -8.22 -6.31 -7.74
CA GLY A 42 -8.58 -7.54 -7.02
C GLY A 42 -7.38 -8.31 -6.49
N LYS A 43 -6.23 -8.16 -7.13
CA LYS A 43 -5.00 -8.85 -6.73
C LYS A 43 -4.36 -8.23 -5.50
N VAL A 44 -4.55 -6.94 -5.29
CA VAL A 44 -4.01 -6.25 -4.11
C VAL A 44 -4.99 -6.24 -2.95
N ILE A 45 -6.28 -6.33 -3.23
CA ILE A 45 -7.30 -6.39 -2.18
C ILE A 45 -7.41 -7.83 -1.63
N GLY A 46 -7.44 -8.82 -2.53
CA GLY A 46 -7.59 -10.22 -2.15
C GLY A 46 -9.03 -10.57 -1.77
N LYS A 47 -9.25 -11.84 -1.46
CA LYS A 47 -10.59 -12.31 -1.07
C LYS A 47 -11.00 -11.65 0.24
N GLN A 48 -12.16 -11.02 0.23
CA GLN A 48 -12.74 -10.38 1.42
C GLN A 48 -11.81 -9.33 2.04
N GLY A 49 -10.93 -8.75 1.23
CA GLY A 49 -10.03 -7.72 1.70
C GLY A 49 -8.86 -8.22 2.56
N ARG A 50 -8.63 -9.52 2.62
CA ARG A 50 -7.59 -10.10 3.48
C ARG A 50 -6.18 -9.66 3.13
N LEU A 51 -5.89 -9.59 1.82
CA LEU A 51 -4.55 -9.18 1.40
C LEU A 51 -4.30 -7.72 1.71
N ALA A 52 -5.27 -6.86 1.43
CA ALA A 52 -5.18 -5.45 1.77
C ALA A 52 -4.95 -5.26 3.27
N LYS A 53 -5.65 -6.04 4.09
CA LYS A 53 -5.49 -5.98 5.54
C LYS A 53 -4.07 -6.40 5.96
N SER A 54 -3.53 -7.45 5.33
CA SER A 54 -2.18 -7.91 5.60
C SER A 54 -1.14 -6.85 5.22
N ILE A 55 -1.32 -6.21 4.07
CA ILE A 55 -0.44 -5.13 3.62
C ILE A 55 -0.45 -3.98 4.63
N ARG A 56 -1.64 -3.59 5.08
CA ARG A 56 -1.77 -2.54 6.09
C ARG A 56 -1.07 -2.92 7.40
N THR A 57 -1.17 -4.17 7.81
CA THR A 57 -0.50 -4.66 9.02
C THR A 57 1.02 -4.55 8.91
N VAL A 58 1.58 -4.96 7.77
CA VAL A 58 3.02 -4.86 7.52
C VAL A 58 3.46 -3.40 7.56
N MET A 59 2.71 -2.52 6.90
CA MET A 59 3.07 -1.09 6.88
C MET A 59 2.97 -0.44 8.24
N LYS A 60 2.00 -0.85 9.06
CA LYS A 60 1.90 -0.37 10.44
C LYS A 60 3.12 -0.76 11.26
N ALA A 61 3.62 -1.98 11.09
CA ALA A 61 4.81 -2.43 11.79
C ALA A 61 6.05 -1.63 11.36
N VAL A 62 6.17 -1.35 10.08
CA VAL A 62 7.28 -0.54 9.56
C VAL A 62 7.20 0.89 10.11
N ALA A 63 6.01 1.48 10.08
CA ALA A 63 5.81 2.85 10.56
C ALA A 63 6.04 2.99 12.07
N ALA A 64 5.70 1.96 12.83
CA ALA A 64 5.88 1.98 14.27
C ALA A 64 7.35 2.16 14.67
N ARG A 65 8.26 1.64 13.85
CA ARG A 65 9.72 1.82 14.09
C ARG A 65 10.13 3.27 13.99
N GLU A 66 9.38 4.08 13.24
CA GLU A 66 9.65 5.50 13.07
C GLU A 66 8.71 6.36 13.90
N HIS A 67 7.96 5.74 14.81
CA HIS A 67 7.01 6.41 15.69
C HIS A 67 5.94 7.19 14.92
N LYS A 68 5.52 6.64 13.78
CA LYS A 68 4.48 7.26 12.95
C LYS A 68 3.29 6.34 12.78
N LYS A 69 2.14 6.92 12.52
CA LYS A 69 0.94 6.18 12.12
C LYS A 69 0.91 6.14 10.60
N VAL A 70 0.46 5.04 10.05
CA VAL A 70 0.37 4.88 8.60
C VAL A 70 -1.04 4.47 8.19
N SER A 71 -1.48 5.02 7.06
CA SER A 71 -2.70 4.60 6.40
C SER A 71 -2.36 4.21 4.97
N VAL A 72 -2.95 3.14 4.48
CA VAL A 72 -2.78 2.70 3.10
C VAL A 72 -4.14 2.65 2.45
N GLU A 73 -4.33 3.42 1.40
CA GLU A 73 -5.58 3.48 0.66
C GLU A 73 -5.36 2.98 -0.76
N PHE A 74 -6.26 2.12 -1.22
CA PHE A 74 -6.22 1.58 -2.57
C PHE A 74 -7.24 2.33 -3.41
N ILE A 75 -6.76 2.94 -4.49
CA ILE A 75 -7.56 3.78 -5.39
C ILE A 75 -7.62 3.10 -6.74
N GLY A 76 -8.83 2.83 -7.20
CA GLY A 76 -8.99 2.16 -8.48
C GLY A 76 -10.03 2.75 -9.37
#